data_1790619b0cf7e9cf9ae49f3783d5d7b3
#
_entry.id   1790619b0cf7e9cf9ae49f3783d5d7b3
#
_cell.length_a   1.000
_cell.length_b   1.000
_cell.length_c   1.000
_cell.angle_alpha   90.00
_cell.angle_beta   90.00
_cell.angle_gamma   90.00
#
_symmetry.space_group_name_H-M   'P 1'
#
loop_
_entity.id
_entity.type
_entity.pdbx_description
1 polymer ?
#
loop_
_entity_poly.entity_id
_entity_poly.type
_entity_poly.pdbx_seq_one_letter_code
_entity_poly.pdbx_strand_id
1 'polypeptide(L)'
;MKRIVVFWILLVGCIWSGSAIGQSHASISGEIGFGQDGDVVGLYVVNKKTRHLFDTAPLDLESKLVGKKINFSIPVGDTPIYVTLDFFLNKYGSERVIIANIPIEKGDIVEIKADEKRKFTFYGKAAAKFRLIDSLNNLPFRPSDPTVIDLERFVKEKLATIELGKQVLLRAKPTLSEKMYKLIEADFIATHLKTIYDNFRNNSFGYAYSDSLGRIGEHIYRTQFYDKPDHIALADFSSYSKAQSAYLLAKNWSDMRFEKRQSRKPTDLFEVLDRRYPDGRIKDEIITDYLYVHSAKFLPIFYPVKAKVTTEYGKRVVNEFERKYILSKNFHQGDIFYDRDGNEVKLDELKGKVVVMDFWFTGCFPCMAVAKAFPKVEEAFINRDDIVFLSISTDRDKNKWLKSIQPPDPSQGTTAGSFYVSDKTIYWNTGSGGDDHSFIRKFDTRTGYPRLYVIDKDGNLIDRNPPRPTKNEGKDLIDLLKKALAG
;
A
#
# COMPACT_ATOMS: atom_id res chain seq x y z
N MET A 1 -1.96 45.28 -51.42
CA MET A 1 -0.92 45.56 -50.40
C MET A 1 -1.23 44.72 -49.16
N LYS A 2 -0.58 43.58 -49.03
CA LYS A 2 -0.71 42.70 -47.86
C LYS A 2 0.40 43.05 -46.86
N ARG A 3 0.00 43.47 -45.66
CA ARG A 3 0.96 43.71 -44.56
C ARG A 3 1.21 42.39 -43.83
N ILE A 4 2.46 41.91 -43.89
CA ILE A 4 2.98 40.81 -43.12
C ILE A 4 3.38 41.38 -41.74
N VAL A 5 2.73 40.88 -40.67
CA VAL A 5 3.09 41.17 -39.30
C VAL A 5 4.00 40.05 -38.85
N VAL A 6 5.28 40.37 -38.65
CA VAL A 6 6.28 39.46 -38.10
C VAL A 6 6.20 39.59 -36.59
N PHE A 7 5.78 38.50 -35.90
CA PHE A 7 5.88 38.39 -34.42
C PHE A 7 7.29 37.98 -34.05
N TRP A 8 7.99 38.86 -33.41
CA TRP A 8 9.22 38.57 -32.70
C TRP A 8 8.89 37.98 -31.34
N ILE A 9 9.18 36.67 -31.13
CA ILE A 9 9.16 36.06 -29.82
C ILE A 9 10.49 36.39 -29.15
N LEU A 10 10.47 37.33 -28.21
CA LEU A 10 11.56 37.58 -27.29
C LEU A 10 11.66 36.40 -26.28
N LEU A 11 12.65 35.54 -26.49
CA LEU A 11 13.13 34.58 -25.50
C LEU A 11 13.81 35.36 -24.38
N VAL A 12 13.08 35.69 -23.30
CA VAL A 12 13.69 36.17 -22.07
C VAL A 12 14.29 34.98 -21.36
N GLY A 13 15.57 34.79 -21.56
CA GLY A 13 16.36 33.86 -20.77
C GLY A 13 16.49 34.37 -19.32
N CYS A 14 15.66 33.86 -18.44
CA CYS A 14 15.91 33.97 -17.01
C CYS A 14 17.11 33.07 -16.67
N ILE A 15 18.28 33.68 -16.61
CA ILE A 15 19.47 33.10 -15.96
C ILE A 15 19.16 33.07 -14.46
N TRP A 16 18.63 31.99 -14.00
CA TRP A 16 18.61 31.65 -12.58
C TRP A 16 20.00 31.13 -12.23
N SER A 17 20.85 32.00 -11.71
CA SER A 17 22.02 31.60 -10.97
C SER A 17 21.65 31.12 -9.56
N GLY A 18 20.94 30.03 -9.49
CA GLY A 18 20.78 29.21 -8.30
C GLY A 18 21.72 28.03 -8.45
N SER A 19 22.63 27.87 -7.47
CA SER A 19 23.53 26.73 -7.37
C SER A 19 22.78 25.44 -7.71
N ALA A 20 22.99 24.94 -8.90
CA ALA A 20 22.51 23.65 -9.35
C ALA A 20 23.26 22.59 -8.54
N ILE A 21 22.68 22.19 -7.40
CA ILE A 21 22.97 20.89 -6.81
C ILE A 21 22.52 19.92 -7.89
N GLY A 22 23.47 19.34 -8.62
CA GLY A 22 23.24 18.51 -9.77
C GLY A 22 22.33 17.34 -9.40
N GLN A 23 21.06 17.46 -9.72
CA GLN A 23 20.15 16.31 -9.70
C GLN A 23 20.68 15.34 -10.74
N SER A 24 21.25 14.25 -10.28
CA SER A 24 21.67 13.20 -11.17
C SER A 24 20.49 12.30 -11.47
N HIS A 25 20.45 11.83 -12.68
CA HIS A 25 19.37 11.00 -13.18
C HIS A 25 19.87 9.57 -13.38
N ALA A 26 18.94 8.62 -13.25
CA ALA A 26 19.03 7.30 -13.85
C ALA A 26 18.17 7.27 -15.13
N SER A 27 18.49 6.43 -16.08
CA SER A 27 17.72 6.28 -17.31
C SER A 27 17.33 4.83 -17.55
N ILE A 28 16.08 4.62 -17.94
CA ILE A 28 15.55 3.33 -18.39
C ILE A 28 14.97 3.54 -19.77
N SER A 29 15.54 2.87 -20.75
CA SER A 29 15.04 2.85 -22.12
C SER A 29 14.81 1.42 -22.59
N GLY A 30 14.12 1.21 -23.70
CA GLY A 30 13.99 -0.13 -24.22
C GLY A 30 13.05 -0.31 -25.39
N GLU A 31 13.00 -1.56 -25.86
CA GLU A 31 12.12 -2.03 -26.92
C GLU A 31 11.31 -3.23 -26.43
N ILE A 32 9.98 -3.13 -26.54
CA ILE A 32 9.03 -4.07 -25.95
C ILE A 32 8.29 -4.81 -27.08
N GLY A 33 8.80 -5.99 -27.44
CA GLY A 33 8.32 -6.78 -28.60
C GLY A 33 6.86 -7.25 -28.47
N PHE A 34 6.40 -7.51 -27.26
CA PHE A 34 5.05 -7.98 -26.98
C PHE A 34 3.98 -6.86 -26.89
N GLY A 35 4.39 -5.59 -26.84
CA GLY A 35 3.49 -4.45 -26.77
C GLY A 35 3.03 -3.98 -28.15
N GLN A 36 1.94 -3.23 -28.18
CA GLN A 36 1.41 -2.54 -29.36
C GLN A 36 1.52 -1.03 -29.17
N ASP A 37 1.56 -0.29 -30.29
CA ASP A 37 1.55 1.17 -30.24
C ASP A 37 0.29 1.67 -29.53
N GLY A 38 0.49 2.55 -28.55
CA GLY A 38 -0.58 3.06 -27.70
C GLY A 38 -0.80 2.31 -26.38
N ASP A 39 -0.17 1.16 -26.17
CA ASP A 39 -0.11 0.51 -24.86
C ASP A 39 0.60 1.43 -23.85
N VAL A 40 0.18 1.38 -22.61
CA VAL A 40 0.74 2.24 -21.55
C VAL A 40 1.77 1.47 -20.74
N VAL A 41 2.92 2.09 -20.56
CA VAL A 41 3.93 1.61 -19.61
C VAL A 41 4.02 2.60 -18.48
N GLY A 42 3.64 2.17 -17.29
CA GLY A 42 3.80 2.92 -16.04
C GLY A 42 5.17 2.62 -15.42
N LEU A 43 5.90 3.66 -15.08
CA LEU A 43 7.05 3.58 -14.21
C LEU A 43 6.67 4.15 -12.84
N TYR A 44 6.52 3.29 -11.86
CA TYR A 44 6.24 3.68 -10.50
C TYR A 44 7.53 3.82 -9.72
N VAL A 45 7.83 5.03 -9.27
CA VAL A 45 8.98 5.29 -8.41
C VAL A 45 8.55 5.21 -6.96
N VAL A 46 9.02 4.18 -6.28
CA VAL A 46 8.76 4.00 -4.86
C VAL A 46 9.99 4.41 -4.07
N ASN A 47 9.97 5.61 -3.53
CA ASN A 47 10.92 5.94 -2.48
C ASN A 47 10.41 5.35 -1.17
N LYS A 48 11.20 4.53 -0.48
CA LYS A 48 10.84 3.98 0.84
C LYS A 48 10.39 5.08 1.81
N LYS A 49 11.00 6.27 1.69
CA LYS A 49 10.69 7.42 2.54
C LYS A 49 9.36 8.11 2.24
N THR A 50 8.78 7.89 1.06
CA THR A 50 7.65 8.71 0.58
C THR A 50 6.35 7.95 0.37
N ARG A 51 6.38 6.61 0.33
CA ARG A 51 5.20 5.81 -0.01
C ARG A 51 3.99 6.06 0.91
N HIS A 52 4.23 6.58 2.10
CA HIS A 52 3.18 6.77 3.11
C HIS A 52 3.08 8.21 3.61
N LEU A 53 4.01 9.11 3.23
CA LEU A 53 4.20 10.34 3.97
C LEU A 53 4.01 11.61 3.21
N PHE A 54 4.42 11.64 1.97
CA PHE A 54 4.42 12.86 1.21
C PHE A 54 3.43 12.72 0.07
N ASP A 55 2.56 13.72 -0.07
CA ASP A 55 1.69 13.95 -1.22
C ASP A 55 2.45 14.23 -2.54
N THR A 56 3.76 14.07 -2.54
CA THR A 56 4.41 13.78 -3.78
C THR A 56 3.96 12.38 -4.14
N ALA A 57 2.91 12.31 -4.96
CA ALA A 57 2.58 11.12 -5.72
C ALA A 57 3.89 10.42 -6.07
N PRO A 58 4.00 9.07 -5.92
CA PRO A 58 5.12 8.38 -6.54
C PRO A 58 5.25 9.02 -7.92
N LEU A 59 6.48 9.30 -8.36
CA LEU A 59 6.69 9.88 -9.68
C LEU A 59 6.21 8.82 -10.68
N ASP A 60 4.90 8.78 -10.87
CA ASP A 60 4.25 7.87 -11.79
C ASP A 60 4.49 8.47 -13.16
N LEU A 61 5.54 8.00 -13.81
CA LEU A 61 5.82 8.33 -15.17
C LEU A 61 5.07 7.34 -16.05
N GLU A 62 4.13 7.84 -16.83
CA GLU A 62 3.50 7.06 -17.87
C GLU A 62 4.14 7.37 -19.22
N SER A 63 4.46 6.36 -19.98
CA SER A 63 4.87 6.46 -21.37
C SER A 63 3.98 5.57 -22.23
N LYS A 64 3.44 6.13 -23.30
CA LYS A 64 2.81 5.31 -24.35
C LYS A 64 3.88 4.71 -25.21
N LEU A 65 3.72 3.43 -25.56
CA LEU A 65 4.59 2.79 -26.55
C LEU A 65 4.41 3.49 -27.90
N VAL A 66 5.52 3.94 -28.46
CA VAL A 66 5.60 4.48 -29.82
C VAL A 66 6.70 3.71 -30.53
N GLY A 67 6.36 2.97 -31.57
CA GLY A 67 7.30 2.05 -32.22
C GLY A 67 7.87 1.01 -31.23
N LYS A 68 7.03 0.53 -30.30
CA LYS A 68 7.41 -0.41 -29.24
C LYS A 68 8.52 0.09 -28.29
N LYS A 69 8.82 1.38 -28.24
CA LYS A 69 9.91 1.95 -27.45
C LYS A 69 9.41 2.61 -26.15
N ILE A 70 10.24 2.52 -25.12
CA ILE A 70 10.09 3.23 -23.84
C ILE A 70 11.34 4.06 -23.56
N ASN A 71 11.14 5.18 -22.85
CA ASN A 71 12.25 5.99 -22.36
C ASN A 71 11.83 6.77 -21.10
N PHE A 72 12.53 6.54 -20.01
CA PHE A 72 12.29 7.21 -18.73
C PHE A 72 13.58 7.84 -18.21
N SER A 73 13.51 9.07 -17.77
CA SER A 73 14.56 9.77 -17.03
C SER A 73 14.09 9.98 -15.59
N ILE A 74 14.80 9.45 -14.64
CA ILE A 74 14.39 9.34 -13.25
C ILE A 74 15.35 10.15 -12.38
N PRO A 75 14.88 11.20 -11.66
CA PRO A 75 15.71 11.91 -10.71
C PRO A 75 16.05 11.01 -9.52
N VAL A 76 17.34 10.84 -9.24
CA VAL A 76 17.85 10.01 -8.15
C VAL A 76 18.83 10.83 -7.30
N GLY A 77 18.55 10.91 -6.00
CA GLY A 77 19.46 11.51 -5.02
C GLY A 77 20.57 10.55 -4.58
N ASP A 78 21.21 10.88 -3.45
CA ASP A 78 22.29 10.06 -2.89
C ASP A 78 21.82 8.74 -2.27
N THR A 79 20.51 8.57 -2.11
CA THR A 79 19.91 7.35 -1.58
C THR A 79 19.21 6.58 -2.69
N PRO A 80 19.33 5.24 -2.73
CA PRO A 80 18.63 4.41 -3.69
C PRO A 80 17.12 4.61 -3.59
N ILE A 81 16.46 4.56 -4.73
CA ILE A 81 15.00 4.52 -4.86
C ILE A 81 14.60 3.20 -5.51
N TYR A 82 13.34 2.81 -5.36
CA TYR A 82 12.84 1.59 -6.02
C TYR A 82 11.95 1.97 -7.19
N VAL A 83 12.10 1.24 -8.29
CA VAL A 83 11.22 1.39 -9.45
C VAL A 83 10.48 0.09 -9.73
N THR A 84 9.27 0.25 -10.25
CA THR A 84 8.46 -0.84 -10.79
C THR A 84 8.01 -0.42 -12.18
N LEU A 85 8.32 -1.23 -13.19
CA LEU A 85 7.80 -1.10 -14.54
C LEU A 85 6.54 -1.96 -14.65
N ASP A 86 5.46 -1.36 -15.07
CA ASP A 86 4.16 -2.01 -15.20
C ASP A 86 3.65 -1.79 -16.64
N PHE A 87 3.58 -2.86 -17.39
CA PHE A 87 3.14 -2.87 -18.78
C PHE A 87 1.64 -3.21 -18.81
N PHE A 88 0.82 -2.21 -19.13
CA PHE A 88 -0.62 -2.37 -19.33
C PHE A 88 -0.87 -2.74 -20.80
N LEU A 89 -1.06 -4.02 -21.05
CA LEU A 89 -1.30 -4.55 -22.37
C LEU A 89 -2.79 -4.56 -22.65
N ASN A 90 -3.15 -4.15 -23.86
CA ASN A 90 -4.52 -3.94 -24.32
C ASN A 90 -5.20 -2.68 -23.76
N LYS A 91 -5.99 -2.06 -24.62
CA LYS A 91 -6.76 -0.84 -24.39
C LYS A 91 -7.61 -0.82 -23.11
N TYR A 92 -7.76 -1.95 -22.44
CA TYR A 92 -8.61 -2.16 -21.25
C TYR A 92 -7.86 -2.72 -20.03
N GLY A 93 -6.53 -2.84 -20.08
CA GLY A 93 -5.72 -3.24 -18.91
C GLY A 93 -5.97 -4.64 -18.38
N SER A 94 -6.45 -5.56 -19.22
CA SER A 94 -6.77 -6.94 -18.80
C SER A 94 -5.54 -7.82 -18.59
N GLU A 95 -4.40 -7.40 -19.11
CA GLU A 95 -3.16 -8.16 -19.03
C GLU A 95 -2.01 -7.23 -18.59
N ARG A 96 -1.26 -7.65 -17.57
CA ARG A 96 -0.17 -6.88 -16.99
C ARG A 96 1.09 -7.73 -16.93
N VAL A 97 2.22 -7.09 -17.28
CA VAL A 97 3.56 -7.65 -17.04
C VAL A 97 4.30 -6.67 -16.14
N ILE A 98 4.90 -7.18 -15.08
CA ILE A 98 5.50 -6.34 -14.05
C ILE A 98 6.94 -6.73 -13.80
N ILE A 99 7.85 -5.75 -13.85
CA ILE A 99 9.21 -5.87 -13.35
C ILE A 99 9.29 -5.00 -12.08
N ALA A 100 9.23 -5.64 -10.93
CA ALA A 100 8.99 -4.93 -9.68
C ALA A 100 10.22 -4.79 -8.80
N ASN A 101 10.20 -3.72 -7.98
CA ASN A 101 11.09 -3.55 -6.83
C ASN A 101 12.58 -3.51 -7.17
N ILE A 102 12.96 -2.84 -8.24
CA ILE A 102 14.36 -2.71 -8.64
C ILE A 102 14.95 -1.48 -7.95
N PRO A 103 15.99 -1.62 -7.11
CA PRO A 103 16.68 -0.49 -6.53
C PRO A 103 17.54 0.21 -7.60
N ILE A 104 17.36 1.52 -7.71
CA ILE A 104 18.04 2.39 -8.67
C ILE A 104 18.94 3.36 -7.93
N GLU A 105 20.16 3.52 -8.44
CA GLU A 105 21.15 4.49 -7.96
C GLU A 105 21.39 5.58 -9.00
N LYS A 106 21.99 6.66 -8.50
CA LYS A 106 22.52 7.76 -9.31
C LYS A 106 23.43 7.24 -10.43
N GLY A 107 23.09 7.63 -11.67
CA GLY A 107 23.86 7.27 -12.86
C GLY A 107 23.65 5.84 -13.38
N ASP A 108 22.61 5.15 -12.90
CA ASP A 108 22.17 3.88 -13.52
C ASP A 108 21.64 4.14 -14.93
N ILE A 109 22.11 3.35 -15.87
CA ILE A 109 21.66 3.35 -17.26
C ILE A 109 21.34 1.91 -17.63
N VAL A 110 20.10 1.67 -18.04
CA VAL A 110 19.67 0.35 -18.53
C VAL A 110 18.84 0.47 -19.80
N GLU A 111 19.12 -0.38 -20.76
CA GLU A 111 18.28 -0.65 -21.93
C GLU A 111 17.63 -2.02 -21.73
N ILE A 112 16.32 -2.07 -21.84
CA ILE A 112 15.50 -3.27 -21.67
C ILE A 112 14.98 -3.69 -23.04
N LYS A 113 15.28 -4.93 -23.45
CA LYS A 113 14.65 -5.54 -24.62
C LYS A 113 13.79 -6.70 -24.17
N ALA A 114 12.56 -6.72 -24.64
CA ALA A 114 11.64 -7.83 -24.41
C ALA A 114 11.19 -8.43 -25.74
N ASP A 115 11.28 -9.74 -25.88
CA ASP A 115 10.76 -10.44 -27.05
C ASP A 115 9.23 -10.64 -26.97
N GLU A 116 8.65 -11.22 -28.03
CA GLU A 116 7.21 -11.50 -28.09
C GLU A 116 6.76 -12.54 -27.04
N LYS A 117 7.68 -13.33 -26.51
CA LYS A 117 7.43 -14.32 -25.43
C LYS A 117 7.63 -13.72 -24.04
N ARG A 118 7.81 -12.39 -23.94
CA ARG A 118 8.02 -11.65 -22.68
C ARG A 118 9.32 -12.00 -21.95
N LYS A 119 10.32 -12.49 -22.67
CA LYS A 119 11.64 -12.70 -22.12
C LYS A 119 12.41 -11.39 -22.17
N PHE A 120 12.83 -10.93 -21.00
CA PHE A 120 13.59 -9.69 -20.85
C PHE A 120 15.09 -9.92 -20.99
N THR A 121 15.75 -8.96 -21.63
CA THR A 121 17.21 -8.87 -21.74
C THR A 121 17.63 -7.46 -21.37
N PHE A 122 18.71 -7.32 -20.62
CA PHE A 122 19.13 -6.04 -20.05
C PHE A 122 20.54 -5.71 -20.52
N TYR A 123 20.74 -4.45 -20.94
CA TYR A 123 21.99 -3.90 -21.43
C TYR A 123 22.33 -2.59 -20.68
N GLY A 124 23.59 -2.17 -20.74
CA GLY A 124 24.03 -0.93 -20.10
C GLY A 124 24.62 -1.13 -18.70
N LYS A 125 25.00 -0.03 -18.06
CA LYS A 125 25.76 -0.01 -16.80
C LYS A 125 25.04 -0.73 -15.66
N ALA A 126 23.71 -0.62 -15.58
CA ALA A 126 22.90 -1.25 -14.52
C ALA A 126 22.40 -2.66 -14.89
N ALA A 127 22.71 -3.19 -16.06
CA ALA A 127 22.17 -4.44 -16.56
C ALA A 127 22.41 -5.65 -15.64
N ALA A 128 23.56 -5.72 -14.98
CA ALA A 128 23.87 -6.80 -14.03
C ALA A 128 22.88 -6.85 -12.87
N LYS A 129 22.52 -5.69 -12.33
CA LYS A 129 21.54 -5.54 -11.25
C LYS A 129 20.14 -5.98 -11.69
N PHE A 130 19.71 -5.58 -12.88
CA PHE A 130 18.40 -5.98 -13.43
C PHE A 130 18.34 -7.48 -13.68
N ARG A 131 19.39 -8.08 -14.28
CA ARG A 131 19.48 -9.53 -14.46
C ARG A 131 19.44 -10.30 -13.15
N LEU A 132 20.12 -9.80 -12.12
CA LEU A 132 20.10 -10.43 -10.80
C LEU A 132 18.69 -10.44 -10.23
N ILE A 133 17.99 -9.31 -10.23
CA ILE A 133 16.63 -9.20 -9.68
C ILE A 133 15.64 -10.05 -10.47
N ASP A 134 15.75 -10.06 -11.78
CA ASP A 134 14.95 -10.94 -12.63
C ASP A 134 15.20 -12.41 -12.30
N SER A 135 16.46 -12.81 -12.12
CA SER A 135 16.82 -14.18 -11.71
C SER A 135 16.26 -14.53 -10.33
N LEU A 136 16.31 -13.62 -9.38
CA LEU A 136 15.77 -13.84 -8.02
C LEU A 136 14.24 -13.95 -8.04
N ASN A 137 13.57 -13.15 -8.85
CA ASN A 137 12.10 -13.19 -8.98
C ASN A 137 11.60 -14.45 -9.71
N ASN A 138 12.44 -15.06 -10.55
CA ASN A 138 12.14 -16.27 -11.30
C ASN A 138 12.66 -17.55 -10.63
N LEU A 139 13.14 -17.47 -9.39
CA LEU A 139 13.49 -18.69 -8.66
C LEU A 139 12.26 -19.60 -8.51
N PRO A 140 12.45 -20.93 -8.58
CA PRO A 140 11.37 -21.88 -8.51
C PRO A 140 10.71 -21.86 -7.14
N PHE A 141 9.75 -20.99 -6.99
CA PHE A 141 8.83 -20.96 -5.86
C PHE A 141 7.41 -21.07 -6.42
N ARG A 142 6.80 -22.22 -6.25
CA ARG A 142 5.35 -22.35 -6.42
C ARG A 142 4.75 -22.18 -5.03
N PRO A 143 3.99 -21.10 -4.76
CA PRO A 143 3.18 -21.08 -3.56
C PRO A 143 2.23 -22.27 -3.66
N SER A 144 2.41 -23.28 -2.85
CA SER A 144 1.32 -24.18 -2.53
C SER A 144 0.21 -23.29 -1.99
N ASP A 145 -1.02 -23.49 -2.48
CA ASP A 145 -2.18 -22.74 -2.04
C ASP A 145 -2.19 -22.67 -0.51
N PRO A 146 -2.11 -21.47 0.10
CA PRO A 146 -2.04 -21.34 1.55
C PRO A 146 -3.35 -21.76 2.24
N THR A 147 -4.36 -22.14 1.48
CA THR A 147 -5.66 -22.55 2.03
C THR A 147 -5.62 -23.90 2.72
N VAL A 148 -4.58 -24.71 2.52
CA VAL A 148 -4.53 -26.03 3.16
C VAL A 148 -3.11 -26.45 3.49
N ILE A 149 -2.74 -26.45 4.79
CA ILE A 149 -2.43 -27.71 5.48
C ILE A 149 -0.97 -28.04 5.65
N ASP A 150 0.00 -27.53 4.87
CA ASP A 150 1.38 -27.91 5.13
C ASP A 150 2.28 -26.70 5.41
N LEU A 151 2.08 -26.11 6.60
CA LEU A 151 2.89 -24.99 7.05
C LEU A 151 4.38 -25.40 7.14
N GLU A 152 4.68 -26.67 7.49
CA GLU A 152 6.05 -27.18 7.52
C GLU A 152 6.66 -27.20 6.13
N ARG A 153 5.94 -27.73 5.16
CA ARG A 153 6.37 -27.74 3.77
C ARG A 153 6.56 -26.32 3.24
N PHE A 154 5.61 -25.43 3.50
CA PHE A 154 5.70 -24.02 3.09
C PHE A 154 6.97 -23.35 3.65
N VAL A 155 7.25 -23.51 4.96
CA VAL A 155 8.44 -22.94 5.60
C VAL A 155 9.71 -23.55 4.99
N LYS A 156 9.75 -24.87 4.82
CA LYS A 156 10.88 -25.58 4.21
C LYS A 156 11.17 -25.09 2.79
N GLU A 157 10.14 -24.93 1.96
CA GLU A 157 10.26 -24.42 0.59
C GLU A 157 10.76 -22.97 0.57
N LYS A 158 10.24 -22.12 1.46
CA LYS A 158 10.71 -20.72 1.58
C LYS A 158 12.17 -20.63 2.00
N LEU A 159 12.60 -21.42 2.99
CA LEU A 159 14.00 -21.46 3.43
C LEU A 159 14.91 -21.99 2.32
N ALA A 160 14.49 -23.01 1.59
CA ALA A 160 15.23 -23.53 0.44
C ALA A 160 15.36 -22.45 -0.67
N THR A 161 14.31 -21.68 -0.93
CA THR A 161 14.36 -20.55 -1.88
C THR A 161 15.36 -19.48 -1.42
N ILE A 162 15.41 -19.16 -0.12
CA ILE A 162 16.41 -18.24 0.42
C ILE A 162 17.83 -18.74 0.14
N GLU A 163 18.10 -20.00 0.38
CA GLU A 163 19.45 -20.57 0.15
C GLU A 163 19.83 -20.58 -1.34
N LEU A 164 18.90 -20.92 -2.23
CA LEU A 164 19.11 -20.79 -3.67
C LEU A 164 19.39 -19.33 -4.08
N GLY A 165 18.63 -18.39 -3.55
CA GLY A 165 18.82 -16.96 -3.82
C GLY A 165 20.16 -16.45 -3.32
N LYS A 166 20.63 -16.89 -2.14
CA LYS A 166 21.97 -16.55 -1.64
C LYS A 166 23.09 -17.02 -2.61
N GLN A 167 22.92 -18.19 -3.20
CA GLN A 167 23.89 -18.67 -4.21
C GLN A 167 23.87 -17.80 -5.47
N VAL A 168 22.70 -17.38 -5.93
CA VAL A 168 22.55 -16.44 -7.08
C VAL A 168 23.17 -15.10 -6.75
N LEU A 169 22.90 -14.56 -5.58
CA LEU A 169 23.46 -13.31 -5.06
C LEU A 169 24.99 -13.37 -5.00
N LEU A 170 25.55 -14.44 -4.44
CA LEU A 170 26.99 -14.61 -4.31
C LEU A 170 27.70 -14.58 -5.67
N ARG A 171 27.12 -15.20 -6.68
CA ARG A 171 27.65 -15.19 -8.06
C ARG A 171 27.63 -13.80 -8.68
N ALA A 172 26.61 -12.99 -8.34
CA ALA A 172 26.47 -11.63 -8.86
C ALA A 172 27.29 -10.60 -8.08
N LYS A 173 27.77 -10.91 -6.87
CA LYS A 173 28.49 -9.99 -5.99
C LYS A 173 29.63 -9.23 -6.67
N PRO A 174 30.50 -9.82 -7.52
CA PRO A 174 31.58 -9.09 -8.18
C PRO A 174 31.11 -8.02 -9.18
N THR A 175 29.82 -8.06 -9.60
CA THR A 175 29.27 -7.15 -10.60
C THR A 175 28.50 -5.96 -9.99
N LEU A 176 28.45 -5.87 -8.67
CA LEU A 176 27.68 -4.88 -7.93
C LEU A 176 28.58 -4.10 -6.96
N SER A 177 28.17 -2.90 -6.59
CA SER A 177 28.74 -2.25 -5.40
C SER A 177 28.37 -3.05 -4.15
N GLU A 178 29.23 -3.03 -3.13
CA GLU A 178 28.94 -3.73 -1.88
C GLU A 178 27.64 -3.25 -1.23
N LYS A 179 27.37 -1.97 -1.32
CA LYS A 179 26.13 -1.36 -0.83
C LYS A 179 24.91 -1.94 -1.54
N MET A 180 24.95 -2.00 -2.88
CA MET A 180 23.84 -2.51 -3.67
C MET A 180 23.64 -4.01 -3.46
N TYR A 181 24.74 -4.77 -3.38
CA TYR A 181 24.69 -6.18 -3.05
C TYR A 181 23.95 -6.42 -1.72
N LYS A 182 24.38 -5.73 -0.63
CA LYS A 182 23.75 -5.85 0.69
C LYS A 182 22.29 -5.42 0.70
N LEU A 183 21.94 -4.40 -0.09
CA LEU A 183 20.55 -3.94 -0.20
C LEU A 183 19.66 -5.00 -0.87
N ILE A 184 20.09 -5.55 -1.98
CA ILE A 184 19.33 -6.58 -2.71
C ILE A 184 19.25 -7.87 -1.89
N GLU A 185 20.35 -8.26 -1.23
CA GLU A 185 20.36 -9.40 -0.31
C GLU A 185 19.36 -9.23 0.83
N ALA A 186 19.38 -8.07 1.50
CA ALA A 186 18.45 -7.77 2.58
C ALA A 186 16.97 -7.76 2.10
N ASP A 187 16.70 -7.18 0.94
CA ASP A 187 15.35 -7.17 0.37
C ASP A 187 14.85 -8.57 0.04
N PHE A 188 15.70 -9.37 -0.59
CA PHE A 188 15.35 -10.72 -1.00
C PHE A 188 15.05 -11.60 0.22
N ILE A 189 15.97 -11.66 1.19
CA ILE A 189 15.81 -12.46 2.40
C ILE A 189 14.63 -11.96 3.25
N ALA A 190 14.52 -10.65 3.47
CA ALA A 190 13.45 -10.05 4.24
C ALA A 190 12.07 -10.32 3.64
N THR A 191 11.93 -10.29 2.32
CA THR A 191 10.66 -10.58 1.63
C THR A 191 10.19 -12.01 1.92
N HIS A 192 11.07 -12.99 1.82
CA HIS A 192 10.73 -14.38 2.07
C HIS A 192 10.47 -14.65 3.56
N LEU A 193 11.31 -14.14 4.46
CA LEU A 193 11.11 -14.28 5.89
C LEU A 193 9.82 -13.60 6.36
N LYS A 194 9.55 -12.38 5.89
CA LYS A 194 8.28 -11.70 6.20
C LYS A 194 7.08 -12.58 5.86
N THR A 195 7.11 -13.25 4.71
CA THR A 195 6.03 -14.14 4.30
C THR A 195 5.86 -15.31 5.26
N ILE A 196 6.95 -15.88 5.78
CA ILE A 196 6.90 -16.93 6.82
C ILE A 196 6.26 -16.39 8.11
N TYR A 197 6.73 -15.24 8.61
CA TYR A 197 6.19 -14.65 9.83
C TYR A 197 4.75 -14.16 9.71
N ASP A 198 4.36 -13.67 8.54
CA ASP A 198 2.95 -13.32 8.26
C ASP A 198 2.05 -14.57 8.29
N ASN A 199 2.54 -15.73 7.82
CA ASN A 199 1.81 -17.00 7.95
C ASN A 199 1.71 -17.46 9.40
N PHE A 200 2.74 -17.34 10.20
CA PHE A 200 2.64 -17.61 11.65
C PHE A 200 1.58 -16.69 12.28
N ARG A 201 1.56 -15.41 11.92
CA ARG A 201 0.59 -14.47 12.42
C ARG A 201 -0.83 -14.82 11.98
N ASN A 202 -1.07 -15.05 10.70
CA ASN A 202 -2.39 -15.27 10.12
C ASN A 202 -2.98 -16.62 10.54
N ASN A 203 -2.21 -17.69 10.48
CA ASN A 203 -2.67 -19.04 10.85
C ASN A 203 -2.89 -19.18 12.36
N SER A 204 -2.21 -18.35 13.13
CA SER A 204 -2.38 -18.35 14.57
C SER A 204 -3.50 -17.43 15.06
N PHE A 205 -3.98 -16.46 14.22
CA PHE A 205 -5.06 -15.54 14.52
C PHE A 205 -6.32 -15.85 13.71
N GLY A 206 -6.27 -16.90 12.87
CA GLY A 206 -7.30 -17.21 11.90
C GLY A 206 -8.66 -17.42 12.55
N TYR A 207 -9.59 -16.65 12.11
CA TYR A 207 -11.04 -16.82 12.38
C TYR A 207 -11.60 -18.14 11.84
N ALA A 208 -10.76 -19.02 11.28
CA ALA A 208 -11.18 -20.23 10.58
C ALA A 208 -10.32 -21.49 10.82
N TYR A 209 -9.24 -21.44 11.63
CA TYR A 209 -8.35 -22.58 11.77
C TYR A 209 -8.38 -23.18 13.17
N SER A 210 -8.41 -24.52 13.21
CA SER A 210 -8.44 -25.33 14.42
C SER A 210 -7.21 -25.09 15.30
N ASP A 211 -7.36 -25.36 16.61
CA ASP A 211 -6.26 -25.34 17.61
C ASP A 211 -5.04 -26.16 17.17
N SER A 212 -5.21 -27.16 16.28
CA SER A 212 -4.12 -27.98 15.77
C SER A 212 -3.12 -27.22 14.90
N LEU A 213 -3.58 -26.35 13.98
CA LEU A 213 -2.68 -25.54 13.13
C LEU A 213 -1.95 -24.46 13.92
N GLY A 214 -2.59 -23.92 14.95
CA GLY A 214 -1.92 -23.01 15.89
C GLY A 214 -0.76 -23.68 16.63
N ARG A 215 -0.94 -24.92 17.06
CA ARG A 215 0.13 -25.72 17.72
C ARG A 215 1.27 -26.09 16.77
N ILE A 216 0.96 -26.45 15.53
CA ILE A 216 1.98 -26.72 14.50
C ILE A 216 2.81 -25.47 14.23
N GLY A 217 2.17 -24.32 14.03
CA GLY A 217 2.86 -23.05 13.83
C GLY A 217 3.75 -22.65 15.00
N GLU A 218 3.28 -22.84 16.25
CA GLU A 218 4.08 -22.60 17.45
C GLU A 218 5.28 -23.55 17.53
N HIS A 219 5.09 -24.84 17.23
CA HIS A 219 6.18 -25.81 17.22
C HIS A 219 7.27 -25.43 16.21
N ILE A 220 6.90 -25.14 14.96
CA ILE A 220 7.85 -24.72 13.93
C ILE A 220 8.57 -23.43 14.34
N TYR A 221 7.83 -22.45 14.84
CA TYR A 221 8.41 -21.20 15.30
C TYR A 221 9.45 -21.43 16.39
N ARG A 222 9.12 -22.20 17.45
CA ARG A 222 10.02 -22.45 18.57
C ARG A 222 11.25 -23.25 18.18
N THR A 223 11.13 -24.20 17.26
CA THR A 223 12.25 -25.08 16.88
C THR A 223 13.17 -24.44 15.84
N GLN A 224 12.64 -23.59 14.93
CA GLN A 224 13.39 -23.10 13.78
C GLN A 224 13.70 -21.60 13.83
N PHE A 225 12.94 -20.80 14.58
CA PHE A 225 13.04 -19.33 14.52
C PHE A 225 13.26 -18.67 15.88
N TYR A 226 12.71 -19.23 16.94
CA TYR A 226 12.83 -18.65 18.28
C TYR A 226 14.28 -18.70 18.75
N ASP A 227 14.75 -17.54 19.26
CA ASP A 227 16.12 -17.39 19.79
C ASP A 227 17.25 -17.75 18.80
N LYS A 228 16.94 -17.76 17.50
CA LYS A 228 17.94 -17.91 16.44
C LYS A 228 18.48 -16.56 16.01
N PRO A 229 19.76 -16.50 15.59
CA PRO A 229 20.33 -15.28 15.02
C PRO A 229 19.47 -14.77 13.84
N ASP A 230 19.40 -13.46 13.72
CA ASP A 230 18.71 -12.88 12.57
C ASP A 230 19.41 -13.30 11.26
N HIS A 231 18.62 -13.76 10.30
CA HIS A 231 19.14 -14.17 8.98
C HIS A 231 19.69 -13.00 8.17
N ILE A 232 19.45 -11.77 8.60
CA ILE A 232 19.87 -10.54 7.95
C ILE A 232 20.73 -9.76 8.93
N ALA A 233 21.96 -9.44 8.52
CA ALA A 233 22.80 -8.53 9.28
C ALA A 233 22.15 -7.13 9.29
N LEU A 234 21.93 -6.59 10.48
CA LEU A 234 21.40 -5.23 10.66
C LEU A 234 22.52 -4.21 10.42
N ALA A 235 22.92 -4.04 9.16
CA ALA A 235 23.87 -3.00 8.78
C ALA A 235 23.15 -1.68 8.47
N ASP A 236 23.79 -0.54 8.75
CA ASP A 236 23.20 0.79 8.51
C ASP A 236 22.63 0.96 7.10
N PHE A 237 23.30 0.39 6.11
CA PHE A 237 22.84 0.50 4.73
C PHE A 237 21.62 -0.39 4.42
N SER A 238 21.44 -1.51 5.12
CA SER A 238 20.26 -2.37 4.97
C SER A 238 18.98 -1.68 5.43
N SER A 239 19.10 -0.59 6.20
CA SER A 239 17.95 0.24 6.57
C SER A 239 17.26 0.88 5.38
N TYR A 240 17.91 0.97 4.22
CA TYR A 240 17.27 1.38 2.96
C TYR A 240 16.46 0.27 2.30
N SER A 241 16.57 -0.98 2.78
CA SER A 241 15.79 -2.10 2.28
C SER A 241 14.28 -1.83 2.43
N LYS A 242 13.55 -2.06 1.35
CA LYS A 242 12.10 -1.90 1.31
C LYS A 242 11.37 -2.94 2.19
N ALA A 243 11.95 -4.11 2.34
CA ALA A 243 11.32 -5.24 3.01
C ALA A 243 11.76 -5.42 4.47
N GLN A 244 12.93 -4.90 4.86
CA GLN A 244 13.54 -5.21 6.15
C GLN A 244 12.71 -4.76 7.34
N SER A 245 12.25 -3.51 7.38
CA SER A 245 11.43 -3.01 8.49
C SER A 245 10.11 -3.78 8.63
N ALA A 246 9.48 -4.12 7.51
CA ALA A 246 8.26 -4.92 7.51
C ALA A 246 8.51 -6.37 7.98
N TYR A 247 9.66 -6.95 7.63
CA TYR A 247 10.09 -8.25 8.17
C TYR A 247 10.33 -8.19 9.68
N LEU A 248 11.11 -7.21 10.14
CA LEU A 248 11.41 -7.05 11.57
C LEU A 248 10.13 -6.80 12.39
N LEU A 249 9.20 -6.03 11.84
CA LEU A 249 7.89 -5.85 12.44
C LEU A 249 7.13 -7.17 12.57
N ALA A 250 7.04 -7.97 11.50
CA ALA A 250 6.37 -9.26 11.50
C ALA A 250 7.03 -10.24 12.48
N LYS A 251 8.36 -10.25 12.53
CA LYS A 251 9.15 -11.05 13.50
C LYS A 251 8.82 -10.67 14.95
N ASN A 252 8.92 -9.39 15.29
CA ASN A 252 8.66 -8.92 16.65
C ASN A 252 7.21 -9.21 17.11
N TRP A 253 6.24 -9.12 16.19
CA TRP A 253 4.87 -9.54 16.48
C TRP A 253 4.76 -11.03 16.78
N SER A 254 5.44 -11.88 16.03
CA SER A 254 5.43 -13.33 16.25
C SER A 254 6.13 -13.67 17.55
N ASP A 255 7.29 -13.07 17.81
CA ASP A 255 8.04 -13.26 19.05
C ASP A 255 7.19 -12.87 20.26
N MET A 256 6.58 -11.69 20.25
CA MET A 256 5.72 -11.22 21.34
C MET A 256 4.54 -12.18 21.61
N ARG A 257 3.95 -12.72 20.53
CA ARG A 257 2.85 -13.65 20.65
C ARG A 257 3.25 -14.95 21.32
N PHE A 258 4.33 -15.56 20.84
CA PHE A 258 4.76 -16.89 21.30
C PHE A 258 5.48 -16.85 22.66
N GLU A 259 6.06 -15.69 23.04
CA GLU A 259 6.63 -15.48 24.37
C GLU A 259 5.54 -15.24 25.42
N LYS A 260 4.59 -14.36 25.15
CA LYS A 260 3.64 -13.88 26.18
C LYS A 260 2.19 -14.39 26.02
N ARG A 261 1.93 -15.37 25.19
CA ARG A 261 0.64 -16.06 24.89
C ARG A 261 -0.64 -15.20 24.79
N GLN A 262 -0.69 -13.95 25.22
CA GLN A 262 -1.95 -13.20 25.34
C GLN A 262 -1.92 -11.72 24.93
N SER A 263 -0.79 -11.08 24.75
CA SER A 263 -0.81 -9.64 24.51
C SER A 263 -0.96 -9.29 23.03
N ARG A 264 -1.97 -8.50 22.74
CA ARG A 264 -2.24 -7.90 21.42
C ARG A 264 -2.17 -6.37 21.49
N LYS A 265 -1.65 -5.81 22.57
CA LYS A 265 -1.62 -4.37 22.77
C LYS A 265 -0.44 -3.76 22.01
N PRO A 266 -0.65 -2.69 21.27
CA PRO A 266 0.44 -1.94 20.62
C PRO A 266 1.55 -1.54 21.59
N THR A 267 1.21 -1.18 22.84
CA THR A 267 2.15 -0.80 23.89
C THR A 267 3.21 -1.85 24.15
N ASP A 268 2.82 -3.12 24.14
CA ASP A 268 3.74 -4.23 24.43
C ASP A 268 4.76 -4.44 23.30
N LEU A 269 4.36 -4.15 22.05
CA LEU A 269 5.30 -4.17 20.93
C LEU A 269 6.39 -3.10 21.12
N PHE A 270 6.02 -1.89 21.54
CA PHE A 270 7.00 -0.82 21.75
C PHE A 270 7.98 -1.16 22.86
N GLU A 271 7.53 -1.79 23.93
CA GLU A 271 8.43 -2.27 24.99
C GLU A 271 9.41 -3.33 24.47
N VAL A 272 8.96 -4.22 23.57
CA VAL A 272 9.83 -5.20 22.91
C VAL A 272 10.83 -4.51 22.01
N LEU A 273 10.41 -3.52 21.21
CA LEU A 273 11.30 -2.78 20.32
C LEU A 273 12.34 -1.97 21.10
N ASP A 274 11.95 -1.31 22.19
CA ASP A 274 12.87 -0.58 23.06
C ASP A 274 13.96 -1.46 23.65
N ARG A 275 13.63 -2.68 23.97
CA ARG A 275 14.56 -3.65 24.57
C ARG A 275 15.51 -4.28 23.55
N ARG A 276 15.02 -4.51 22.32
CA ARG A 276 15.74 -5.26 21.27
C ARG A 276 16.61 -4.40 20.37
N TYR A 277 16.19 -3.17 20.13
CA TYR A 277 16.85 -2.29 19.17
C TYR A 277 17.38 -1.05 19.87
N PRO A 278 18.66 -0.71 19.66
CA PRO A 278 19.18 0.57 20.12
C PRO A 278 18.45 1.71 19.41
N ASP A 279 18.48 2.87 20.02
CA ASP A 279 18.01 4.09 19.41
C ASP A 279 18.72 4.32 18.07
N GLY A 280 17.95 4.65 17.05
CA GLY A 280 18.49 4.83 15.71
C GLY A 280 17.49 4.48 14.61
N ARG A 281 18.01 4.48 13.40
CA ARG A 281 17.20 4.44 12.20
C ARG A 281 16.35 3.17 12.07
N ILE A 282 16.90 1.99 12.37
CA ILE A 282 16.18 0.73 12.23
C ILE A 282 14.96 0.69 13.15
N LYS A 283 15.13 1.07 14.42
CA LYS A 283 14.04 1.16 15.39
C LYS A 283 12.97 2.14 14.92
N ASP A 284 13.38 3.34 14.49
CA ASP A 284 12.46 4.36 14.00
C ASP A 284 11.70 3.90 12.75
N GLU A 285 12.33 3.17 11.85
CA GLU A 285 11.66 2.61 10.66
C GLU A 285 10.62 1.55 11.02
N ILE A 286 10.91 0.66 11.98
CA ILE A 286 9.92 -0.32 12.46
C ILE A 286 8.72 0.40 13.09
N ILE A 287 8.99 1.40 13.92
CA ILE A 287 7.96 2.23 14.58
C ILE A 287 7.10 2.93 13.53
N THR A 288 7.72 3.58 12.56
CA THR A 288 7.00 4.34 11.54
C THR A 288 6.21 3.43 10.61
N ASP A 289 6.75 2.30 10.17
CA ASP A 289 6.00 1.31 9.38
C ASP A 289 4.79 0.79 10.17
N TYR A 290 4.97 0.55 11.46
CA TYR A 290 3.86 0.12 12.30
C TYR A 290 2.77 1.20 12.42
N LEU A 291 3.13 2.46 12.63
CA LEU A 291 2.18 3.59 12.67
C LEU A 291 1.30 3.63 11.41
N TYR A 292 1.91 3.43 10.23
CA TYR A 292 1.17 3.47 8.96
C TYR A 292 0.24 2.30 8.75
N VAL A 293 0.69 1.09 9.09
CA VAL A 293 -0.11 -0.12 8.90
C VAL A 293 -1.32 -0.17 9.84
N HIS A 294 -1.20 0.44 11.02
CA HIS A 294 -2.20 0.32 12.09
C HIS A 294 -2.73 1.68 12.58
N SER A 295 -2.71 2.69 11.74
CA SER A 295 -2.98 4.10 12.09
C SER A 295 -4.17 4.34 13.04
N ALA A 296 -5.29 3.64 12.84
CA ALA A 296 -6.49 3.80 13.67
C ALA A 296 -6.32 3.36 15.13
N LYS A 297 -5.48 2.36 15.39
CA LYS A 297 -5.25 1.82 16.75
C LYS A 297 -4.26 2.63 17.57
N PHE A 298 -3.61 3.62 16.93
CA PHE A 298 -2.50 4.36 17.52
C PHE A 298 -2.84 5.68 18.14
N LEU A 299 -3.98 6.27 17.78
CA LEU A 299 -4.35 7.59 18.30
C LEU A 299 -4.16 7.72 19.83
N PRO A 300 -4.54 6.72 20.65
CA PRO A 300 -4.36 6.81 22.10
C PRO A 300 -2.90 6.76 22.58
N ILE A 301 -1.98 6.18 21.78
CA ILE A 301 -0.58 5.97 22.18
C ILE A 301 0.41 6.74 21.31
N PHE A 302 -0.07 7.57 20.41
CA PHE A 302 0.75 8.26 19.43
C PHE A 302 1.85 9.10 20.09
N TYR A 303 1.51 9.94 21.06
CA TYR A 303 2.50 10.81 21.70
C TYR A 303 3.58 10.06 22.47
N PRO A 304 3.26 9.02 23.27
CA PRO A 304 4.29 8.14 23.82
C PRO A 304 5.20 7.52 22.78
N VAL A 305 4.67 7.11 21.63
CA VAL A 305 5.44 6.54 20.51
C VAL A 305 6.30 7.60 19.82
N LYS A 306 5.75 8.77 19.55
CA LYS A 306 6.47 9.90 18.97
C LYS A 306 7.69 10.28 19.80
N ALA A 307 7.57 10.25 21.13
CA ALA A 307 8.66 10.55 22.05
C ALA A 307 9.84 9.56 21.98
N LYS A 308 9.61 8.34 21.47
CA LYS A 308 10.64 7.30 21.33
C LYS A 308 11.42 7.37 20.02
N VAL A 309 10.98 8.20 19.09
CA VAL A 309 11.63 8.37 17.79
C VAL A 309 12.79 9.33 17.90
N THR A 310 13.98 8.89 17.52
CA THR A 310 15.23 9.60 17.81
C THR A 310 15.88 10.24 16.58
N THR A 311 15.75 9.62 15.40
CA THR A 311 16.41 10.12 14.18
C THR A 311 15.62 11.24 13.52
N GLU A 312 16.30 12.11 12.80
CA GLU A 312 15.67 13.17 12.01
C GLU A 312 14.70 12.62 10.94
N TYR A 313 15.03 11.44 10.39
CA TYR A 313 14.11 10.72 9.51
C TYR A 313 12.81 10.34 10.24
N GLY A 314 12.93 9.63 11.36
CA GLY A 314 11.78 9.20 12.14
C GLY A 314 10.94 10.36 12.64
N LYS A 315 11.57 11.42 13.18
CA LYS A 315 10.89 12.64 13.62
C LYS A 315 10.08 13.29 12.49
N ARG A 316 10.66 13.40 11.31
CA ARG A 316 9.96 13.94 10.14
C ARG A 316 8.76 13.08 9.78
N VAL A 317 8.91 11.75 9.80
CA VAL A 317 7.83 10.79 9.52
C VAL A 317 6.69 10.93 10.53
N VAL A 318 6.97 10.92 11.83
CA VAL A 318 5.92 11.02 12.85
C VAL A 318 5.28 12.40 12.89
N ASN A 319 6.01 13.48 12.62
CA ASN A 319 5.45 14.82 12.52
C ASN A 319 4.48 14.94 11.33
N GLU A 320 4.82 14.35 10.19
CA GLU A 320 3.94 14.33 9.03
C GLU A 320 2.70 13.45 9.27
N PHE A 321 2.87 12.32 9.96
CA PHE A 321 1.76 11.50 10.42
C PHE A 321 0.83 12.29 11.34
N GLU A 322 1.38 13.01 12.31
CA GLU A 322 0.63 13.86 13.22
C GLU A 322 -0.16 14.94 12.47
N ARG A 323 0.52 15.67 11.58
CA ARG A 323 -0.11 16.71 10.75
C ARG A 323 -1.27 16.14 9.94
N LYS A 324 -1.06 15.00 9.29
CA LYS A 324 -2.01 14.39 8.38
C LYS A 324 -3.17 13.69 9.08
N TYR A 325 -2.92 13.07 10.23
CA TYR A 325 -3.87 12.12 10.82
C TYR A 325 -4.38 12.50 12.21
N ILE A 326 -3.70 13.41 12.90
CA ILE A 326 -4.06 13.80 14.26
C ILE A 326 -4.51 15.26 14.29
N LEU A 327 -3.76 16.15 13.64
CA LEU A 327 -4.05 17.59 13.62
C LEU A 327 -4.95 18.02 12.46
N SER A 328 -5.17 17.17 11.47
CA SER A 328 -6.08 17.45 10.35
C SER A 328 -7.52 17.39 10.85
N LYS A 329 -8.02 18.54 11.31
CA LYS A 329 -9.37 18.69 11.86
C LYS A 329 -10.46 18.82 10.81
N ASN A 330 -10.14 19.01 9.54
CA ASN A 330 -11.13 19.25 8.49
C ASN A 330 -11.14 18.15 7.43
N PHE A 331 -12.03 17.20 7.58
CA PHE A 331 -12.29 16.15 6.61
C PHE A 331 -13.08 16.66 5.39
N HIS A 332 -13.70 17.83 5.51
CA HIS A 332 -14.67 18.37 4.57
C HIS A 332 -14.10 19.19 3.40
N GLN A 333 -12.79 19.42 3.28
CA GLN A 333 -12.29 20.41 2.31
C GLN A 333 -12.16 19.88 0.89
N GLY A 334 -13.11 20.26 0.04
CA GLY A 334 -12.90 20.41 -1.41
C GLY A 334 -12.95 19.14 -2.25
N ASP A 335 -13.17 17.96 -1.66
CA ASP A 335 -13.28 16.74 -2.43
C ASP A 335 -14.67 16.61 -3.05
N ILE A 336 -14.73 16.43 -4.38
CA ILE A 336 -15.97 16.34 -5.15
C ILE A 336 -16.30 14.88 -5.41
N PHE A 337 -17.50 14.49 -5.04
CA PHE A 337 -18.11 13.20 -5.36
C PHE A 337 -19.28 13.42 -6.30
N TYR A 338 -19.93 12.36 -6.75
CA TYR A 338 -21.07 12.42 -7.66
C TYR A 338 -22.23 11.60 -7.09
N ASP A 339 -23.43 12.16 -7.13
CA ASP A 339 -24.67 11.46 -6.80
C ASP A 339 -25.13 10.51 -7.93
N ARG A 340 -26.29 9.86 -7.73
CA ARG A 340 -26.87 8.93 -8.71
C ARG A 340 -27.17 9.63 -10.05
N ASP A 341 -27.56 10.88 -10.01
CA ASP A 341 -27.91 11.66 -11.20
C ASP A 341 -26.67 12.20 -11.93
N GLY A 342 -25.54 12.24 -11.22
CA GLY A 342 -24.25 12.72 -11.72
C GLY A 342 -23.97 14.17 -11.33
N ASN A 343 -24.72 14.73 -10.39
CA ASN A 343 -24.44 16.04 -9.83
C ASN A 343 -23.23 15.95 -8.90
N GLU A 344 -22.43 17.03 -8.87
CA GLU A 344 -21.34 17.18 -7.92
C GLU A 344 -21.88 17.38 -6.51
N VAL A 345 -21.36 16.61 -5.56
CA VAL A 345 -21.71 16.65 -4.14
C VAL A 345 -20.47 16.69 -3.28
N LYS A 346 -20.56 17.25 -2.09
CA LYS A 346 -19.43 17.45 -1.19
C LYS A 346 -19.78 17.01 0.22
N LEU A 347 -18.79 16.55 0.97
CA LEU A 347 -18.97 16.19 2.39
C LEU A 347 -19.42 17.41 3.23
N ASP A 348 -19.10 18.63 2.82
CA ASP A 348 -19.55 19.87 3.47
C ASP A 348 -21.07 19.97 3.61
N GLU A 349 -21.82 19.33 2.71
CA GLU A 349 -23.29 19.27 2.72
C GLU A 349 -23.83 18.44 3.88
N LEU A 350 -23.00 17.58 4.47
CA LEU A 350 -23.33 16.71 5.59
C LEU A 350 -22.86 17.27 6.94
N LYS A 351 -22.39 18.51 6.97
CA LYS A 351 -21.96 19.18 8.20
C LYS A 351 -23.09 19.24 9.22
N GLY A 352 -22.75 19.06 10.50
CA GLY A 352 -23.73 18.99 11.59
C GLY A 352 -24.28 17.59 11.85
N LYS A 353 -23.86 16.60 11.03
CA LYS A 353 -24.25 15.20 11.20
C LYS A 353 -23.04 14.29 11.47
N VAL A 354 -23.26 13.24 12.23
CA VAL A 354 -22.30 12.13 12.27
C VAL A 354 -22.39 11.37 10.96
N VAL A 355 -21.27 11.15 10.27
CA VAL A 355 -21.25 10.48 8.96
C VAL A 355 -20.48 9.16 9.07
N VAL A 356 -21.14 8.08 8.66
CA VAL A 356 -20.52 6.76 8.49
C VAL A 356 -20.29 6.53 7.02
N MET A 357 -19.04 6.49 6.59
CA MET A 357 -18.68 6.30 5.18
C MET A 357 -18.17 4.89 4.94
N ASP A 358 -18.66 4.25 3.89
CA ASP A 358 -18.15 2.97 3.38
C ASP A 358 -17.70 3.12 1.92
N PHE A 359 -16.41 2.93 1.66
CA PHE A 359 -15.86 2.91 0.31
C PHE A 359 -15.72 1.48 -0.20
N TRP A 360 -16.14 1.25 -1.45
CA TRP A 360 -16.19 -0.06 -2.08
C TRP A 360 -16.09 0.03 -3.61
N PHE A 361 -15.98 -1.12 -4.28
CA PHE A 361 -16.11 -1.26 -5.73
C PHE A 361 -16.93 -2.52 -6.08
N THR A 362 -17.58 -2.52 -7.24
CA THR A 362 -18.38 -3.68 -7.70
C THR A 362 -17.51 -4.90 -7.91
N GLY A 363 -17.86 -6.00 -7.24
CA GLY A 363 -17.10 -7.25 -7.24
C GLY A 363 -16.22 -7.44 -5.99
N CYS A 364 -16.21 -6.48 -5.05
CA CYS A 364 -15.55 -6.64 -3.77
C CYS A 364 -16.38 -7.50 -2.82
N PHE A 365 -16.08 -8.80 -2.71
CA PHE A 365 -16.81 -9.74 -1.85
C PHE A 365 -16.85 -9.32 -0.37
N PRO A 366 -15.74 -8.89 0.26
CA PRO A 366 -15.80 -8.41 1.64
C PRO A 366 -16.69 -7.17 1.82
N CYS A 367 -16.76 -6.29 0.81
CA CYS A 367 -17.61 -5.11 0.83
C CYS A 367 -19.10 -5.48 0.74
N MET A 368 -19.44 -6.49 -0.08
CA MET A 368 -20.82 -7.02 -0.15
C MET A 368 -21.29 -7.53 1.21
N ALA A 369 -20.41 -8.19 1.98
CA ALA A 369 -20.74 -8.65 3.32
C ALA A 369 -21.00 -7.46 4.26
N VAL A 370 -20.24 -6.38 4.13
CA VAL A 370 -20.45 -5.13 4.89
C VAL A 370 -21.78 -4.50 4.50
N ALA A 371 -22.07 -4.33 3.20
CA ALA A 371 -23.35 -3.77 2.72
C ALA A 371 -24.55 -4.54 3.26
N LYS A 372 -24.50 -5.88 3.25
CA LYS A 372 -25.56 -6.73 3.81
C LYS A 372 -25.76 -6.60 5.32
N ALA A 373 -24.72 -6.22 6.05
CA ALA A 373 -24.79 -6.08 7.51
C ALA A 373 -25.21 -4.66 7.96
N PHE A 374 -25.08 -3.66 7.10
CA PHE A 374 -25.39 -2.26 7.44
C PHE A 374 -26.86 -2.00 7.82
N PRO A 375 -27.89 -2.59 7.20
CA PRO A 375 -29.28 -2.34 7.56
C PRO A 375 -29.55 -2.51 9.05
N LYS A 376 -28.93 -3.51 9.70
CA LYS A 376 -29.05 -3.75 11.14
C LYS A 376 -28.45 -2.61 11.98
N VAL A 377 -27.39 -1.96 11.48
CA VAL A 377 -26.80 -0.80 12.13
C VAL A 377 -27.66 0.44 11.91
N GLU A 378 -28.18 0.65 10.70
CA GLU A 378 -29.09 1.77 10.38
C GLU A 378 -30.37 1.72 11.20
N GLU A 379 -30.93 0.53 11.44
CA GLU A 379 -32.13 0.33 12.24
C GLU A 379 -32.00 0.90 13.64
N ALA A 380 -30.81 0.80 14.25
CA ALA A 380 -30.53 1.35 15.58
C ALA A 380 -30.62 2.89 15.64
N PHE A 381 -30.63 3.56 14.48
CA PHE A 381 -30.68 5.01 14.34
C PHE A 381 -31.85 5.50 13.47
N ILE A 382 -32.87 4.66 13.27
CA ILE A 382 -33.96 4.91 12.31
C ILE A 382 -34.72 6.22 12.52
N ASN A 383 -34.81 6.68 13.76
CA ASN A 383 -35.53 7.90 14.18
C ASN A 383 -34.56 9.10 14.36
N ARG A 384 -33.36 9.05 13.81
CA ARG A 384 -32.36 10.13 13.95
C ARG A 384 -32.07 10.76 12.58
N ASP A 385 -32.02 12.08 12.58
CA ASP A 385 -31.66 12.90 11.40
C ASP A 385 -30.24 13.49 11.48
N ASP A 386 -29.58 13.33 12.65
CA ASP A 386 -28.24 13.81 12.93
C ASP A 386 -27.14 12.76 12.67
N ILE A 387 -27.48 11.66 11.97
CA ILE A 387 -26.54 10.66 11.46
C ILE A 387 -26.84 10.31 10.00
N VAL A 388 -25.80 10.10 9.24
CA VAL A 388 -25.85 9.73 7.81
C VAL A 388 -25.03 8.50 7.55
N PHE A 389 -25.59 7.56 6.82
CA PHE A 389 -24.88 6.43 6.23
C PHE A 389 -24.61 6.73 4.75
N LEU A 390 -23.32 6.79 4.40
CA LEU A 390 -22.83 7.20 3.10
C LEU A 390 -22.04 6.07 2.46
N SER A 391 -22.58 5.51 1.38
CA SER A 391 -21.98 4.42 0.60
C SER A 391 -21.33 5.00 -0.65
N ILE A 392 -20.00 4.88 -0.79
CA ILE A 392 -19.22 5.52 -1.85
C ILE A 392 -18.55 4.47 -2.72
N SER A 393 -18.94 4.40 -3.98
CA SER A 393 -18.29 3.53 -4.96
C SER A 393 -17.06 4.19 -5.58
N THR A 394 -16.01 3.38 -5.77
CA THR A 394 -14.83 3.75 -6.55
C THR A 394 -14.85 3.20 -7.98
N ASP A 395 -15.99 2.71 -8.44
CA ASP A 395 -16.15 2.30 -9.84
C ASP A 395 -16.07 3.51 -10.77
N ARG A 396 -15.23 3.43 -11.80
CA ARG A 396 -15.14 4.46 -12.85
C ARG A 396 -16.29 4.36 -13.86
N ASP A 397 -16.93 3.20 -13.93
CA ASP A 397 -18.11 2.96 -14.77
C ASP A 397 -19.39 3.26 -13.98
N LYS A 398 -20.05 4.38 -14.32
CA LYS A 398 -21.29 4.82 -13.69
C LYS A 398 -22.42 3.78 -13.82
N ASN A 399 -22.55 3.13 -14.97
CA ASN A 399 -23.62 2.16 -15.19
C ASN A 399 -23.46 0.92 -14.33
N LYS A 400 -22.20 0.45 -14.21
CA LYS A 400 -21.85 -0.67 -13.34
C LYS A 400 -22.16 -0.35 -11.88
N TRP A 401 -21.78 0.85 -11.42
CA TRP A 401 -22.11 1.34 -10.08
C TRP A 401 -23.62 1.40 -9.85
N LEU A 402 -24.37 2.10 -10.73
CA LEU A 402 -25.81 2.28 -10.59
C LEU A 402 -26.55 0.92 -10.53
N LYS A 403 -26.14 -0.05 -11.36
CA LYS A 403 -26.71 -1.40 -11.33
C LYS A 403 -26.47 -2.09 -9.98
N SER A 404 -25.32 -1.91 -9.35
CA SER A 404 -24.97 -2.58 -8.09
C SER A 404 -25.66 -2.00 -6.85
N ILE A 405 -26.17 -0.75 -6.92
CA ILE A 405 -26.90 -0.09 -5.82
C ILE A 405 -28.43 -0.05 -6.03
N GLN A 406 -28.96 -0.70 -7.05
CA GLN A 406 -30.42 -0.88 -7.21
C GLN A 406 -30.93 -1.86 -6.16
N PRO A 407 -32.22 -1.79 -5.77
CA PRO A 407 -32.83 -2.85 -4.99
C PRO A 407 -32.60 -4.21 -5.65
N PRO A 408 -32.34 -5.27 -4.86
CA PRO A 408 -32.05 -6.60 -5.40
C PRO A 408 -33.17 -7.09 -6.32
N ASP A 409 -32.84 -7.42 -7.55
CA ASP A 409 -33.75 -8.04 -8.52
C ASP A 409 -33.15 -9.38 -8.99
N PRO A 410 -33.72 -10.51 -8.59
CA PRO A 410 -33.20 -11.83 -8.96
C PRO A 410 -33.11 -12.08 -10.48
N SER A 411 -33.87 -11.34 -11.29
CA SER A 411 -33.87 -11.46 -12.75
C SER A 411 -32.62 -10.84 -13.42
N GLN A 412 -31.91 -9.96 -12.71
CA GLN A 412 -30.80 -9.19 -13.29
C GLN A 412 -29.40 -9.76 -13.01
N GLY A 413 -29.31 -10.94 -12.41
CA GLY A 413 -28.04 -11.61 -12.11
C GLY A 413 -27.44 -11.24 -10.75
N THR A 414 -26.37 -11.94 -10.37
CA THR A 414 -25.83 -11.95 -8.99
C THR A 414 -25.15 -10.66 -8.52
N THR A 415 -24.79 -9.74 -9.43
CA THR A 415 -24.14 -8.47 -9.08
C THR A 415 -25.11 -7.30 -8.97
N ALA A 416 -26.32 -7.43 -9.51
CA ALA A 416 -27.34 -6.39 -9.37
C ALA A 416 -27.80 -6.31 -7.92
N GLY A 417 -27.84 -5.10 -7.37
CA GLY A 417 -28.26 -4.87 -6.00
C GLY A 417 -27.31 -5.37 -4.91
N SER A 418 -26.12 -5.84 -5.27
CA SER A 418 -25.19 -6.43 -4.29
C SER A 418 -24.63 -5.44 -3.28
N PHE A 419 -24.74 -4.14 -3.56
CA PHE A 419 -24.32 -3.04 -2.68
C PHE A 419 -25.50 -2.13 -2.27
N TYR A 420 -26.71 -2.53 -2.55
CA TYR A 420 -27.87 -1.87 -1.99
C TYR A 420 -27.92 -2.13 -0.47
N VAL A 421 -28.00 -1.08 0.31
CA VAL A 421 -28.14 -1.16 1.78
C VAL A 421 -29.58 -0.87 2.15
N SER A 422 -30.05 0.36 1.92
CA SER A 422 -31.42 0.80 2.16
C SER A 422 -31.76 2.05 1.34
N ASP A 423 -33.03 2.45 1.35
CA ASP A 423 -33.47 3.73 0.76
C ASP A 423 -33.02 4.96 1.57
N LYS A 424 -32.57 4.76 2.81
CA LYS A 424 -32.03 5.82 3.68
C LYS A 424 -30.56 6.07 3.48
N THR A 425 -29.83 5.11 2.92
CA THR A 425 -28.40 5.24 2.60
C THR A 425 -28.22 6.24 1.48
N ILE A 426 -27.30 7.20 1.64
CA ILE A 426 -26.86 8.07 0.58
C ILE A 426 -25.81 7.35 -0.24
N TYR A 427 -25.94 7.37 -1.58
CA TYR A 427 -25.02 6.70 -2.50
C TYR A 427 -24.28 7.72 -3.34
N TRP A 428 -22.95 7.75 -3.21
CA TRP A 428 -22.07 8.58 -4.00
C TRP A 428 -21.05 7.75 -4.77
N ASN A 429 -20.35 8.41 -5.70
CA ASN A 429 -19.31 7.81 -6.52
C ASN A 429 -18.11 8.77 -6.64
N THR A 430 -16.92 8.22 -6.75
CA THR A 430 -15.66 8.96 -6.94
C THR A 430 -15.43 9.46 -8.37
N GLY A 431 -16.36 9.19 -9.29
CA GLY A 431 -16.25 9.56 -10.70
C GLY A 431 -15.05 8.91 -11.40
N SER A 432 -14.47 9.62 -12.35
CA SER A 432 -13.29 9.16 -13.10
C SER A 432 -12.05 8.94 -12.23
N GLY A 433 -12.01 9.50 -11.01
CA GLY A 433 -10.92 9.32 -10.06
C GLY A 433 -10.77 7.88 -9.56
N GLY A 434 -11.88 7.17 -9.40
CA GLY A 434 -11.85 5.80 -8.87
C GLY A 434 -11.06 5.71 -7.56
N ASP A 435 -10.14 4.77 -7.46
CA ASP A 435 -9.21 4.61 -6.32
C ASP A 435 -8.22 5.77 -6.17
N ASP A 436 -8.00 6.53 -7.23
CA ASP A 436 -7.10 7.67 -7.25
C ASP A 436 -7.76 8.97 -6.82
N HIS A 437 -9.01 8.91 -6.36
CA HIS A 437 -9.74 10.06 -5.88
C HIS A 437 -8.97 10.79 -4.77
N SER A 438 -8.97 12.14 -4.81
CA SER A 438 -8.21 13.00 -3.89
C SER A 438 -8.45 12.68 -2.42
N PHE A 439 -9.70 12.44 -2.04
CA PHE A 439 -10.06 12.01 -0.69
C PHE A 439 -9.35 10.72 -0.27
N ILE A 440 -9.36 9.68 -1.13
CA ILE A 440 -8.74 8.40 -0.85
C ILE A 440 -7.23 8.55 -0.71
N ARG A 441 -6.58 9.25 -1.66
CA ARG A 441 -5.14 9.52 -1.60
C ARG A 441 -4.74 10.30 -0.33
N LYS A 442 -5.57 11.24 0.09
CA LYS A 442 -5.31 12.12 1.23
C LYS A 442 -5.46 11.41 2.58
N PHE A 443 -6.46 10.57 2.71
CA PHE A 443 -6.86 10.02 4.00
C PHE A 443 -6.64 8.52 4.18
N ASP A 444 -6.33 7.77 3.14
CA ASP A 444 -6.13 6.32 3.24
C ASP A 444 -4.77 5.84 2.74
N THR A 445 -4.10 5.09 3.61
CA THR A 445 -2.85 4.39 3.30
C THR A 445 -3.05 2.88 3.08
N ARG A 446 -4.28 2.39 3.22
CA ARG A 446 -4.60 0.97 3.08
C ARG A 446 -4.67 0.57 1.62
N THR A 447 -4.27 -0.65 1.32
CA THR A 447 -4.27 -1.20 -0.05
C THR A 447 -5.53 -2.01 -0.39
N GLY A 448 -6.52 -2.10 0.53
CA GLY A 448 -7.68 -2.98 0.37
C GLY A 448 -9.02 -2.36 0.76
N TYR A 449 -10.09 -3.01 0.37
CA TYR A 449 -11.48 -2.68 0.66
C TYR A 449 -12.14 -3.77 1.53
N PRO A 450 -13.24 -3.47 2.24
CA PRO A 450 -13.93 -2.18 2.39
C PRO A 450 -13.13 -1.20 3.26
N ARG A 451 -13.37 0.13 3.07
CA ARG A 451 -12.77 1.20 3.87
C ARG A 451 -13.87 1.98 4.57
N LEU A 452 -13.97 1.82 5.88
CA LEU A 452 -14.95 2.51 6.70
C LEU A 452 -14.32 3.68 7.43
N TYR A 453 -15.09 4.77 7.57
CA TYR A 453 -14.76 5.96 8.35
C TYR A 453 -15.96 6.43 9.16
N VAL A 454 -15.70 7.01 10.32
CA VAL A 454 -16.71 7.74 11.11
C VAL A 454 -16.22 9.15 11.33
N ILE A 455 -17.06 10.13 11.00
CA ILE A 455 -16.82 11.56 11.12
C ILE A 455 -17.86 12.14 12.11
N ASP A 456 -17.43 13.05 12.97
CA ASP A 456 -18.32 13.76 13.89
C ASP A 456 -19.09 14.91 13.21
N LYS A 457 -19.93 15.57 13.99
CA LYS A 457 -20.77 16.71 13.54
C LYS A 457 -19.94 17.91 13.08
N ASP A 458 -18.72 18.06 13.61
CA ASP A 458 -17.79 19.15 13.26
C ASP A 458 -16.94 18.82 12.02
N GLY A 459 -17.08 17.61 11.49
CA GLY A 459 -16.29 17.11 10.36
C GLY A 459 -14.94 16.55 10.75
N ASN A 460 -14.71 16.23 12.02
CA ASN A 460 -13.49 15.58 12.45
C ASN A 460 -13.60 14.06 12.32
N LEU A 461 -12.51 13.45 11.93
CA LEU A 461 -12.42 12.00 11.87
C LEU A 461 -12.39 11.40 13.28
N ILE A 462 -13.42 10.65 13.64
CA ILE A 462 -13.49 9.88 14.90
C ILE A 462 -12.72 8.57 14.75
N ASP A 463 -13.02 7.81 13.71
CA ASP A 463 -12.37 6.53 13.46
C ASP A 463 -12.24 6.26 11.96
N ARG A 464 -11.04 5.88 11.52
CA ARG A 464 -10.72 5.54 10.13
C ARG A 464 -10.72 4.03 9.86
N ASN A 465 -11.00 3.22 10.83
CA ASN A 465 -11.18 1.77 10.72
C ASN A 465 -12.12 1.27 11.82
N PRO A 466 -13.35 1.81 11.88
CA PRO A 466 -14.31 1.48 12.91
C PRO A 466 -14.63 -0.03 12.91
N PRO A 467 -15.20 -0.52 14.00
CA PRO A 467 -15.68 -1.89 14.07
C PRO A 467 -16.55 -2.24 12.86
N ARG A 468 -16.32 -3.42 12.28
CA ARG A 468 -17.08 -3.87 11.10
C ARG A 468 -18.51 -4.24 11.47
N PRO A 469 -19.53 -3.84 10.70
CA PRO A 469 -20.93 -4.25 10.96
C PRO A 469 -21.12 -5.75 10.87
N THR A 470 -20.22 -6.47 10.17
CA THR A 470 -20.23 -7.94 10.05
C THR A 470 -19.78 -8.66 11.34
N LYS A 471 -19.24 -7.94 12.33
CA LYS A 471 -18.78 -8.50 13.59
C LYS A 471 -19.74 -8.15 14.71
N ASN A 472 -19.93 -9.07 15.66
CA ASN A 472 -20.76 -8.86 16.83
C ASN A 472 -22.12 -8.21 16.48
N GLU A 473 -22.70 -8.64 15.33
CA GLU A 473 -23.98 -8.12 14.82
C GLU A 473 -24.03 -6.59 14.69
N GLY A 474 -22.89 -5.94 14.46
CA GLY A 474 -22.77 -4.48 14.36
C GLY A 474 -22.77 -3.74 15.69
N LYS A 475 -22.89 -4.43 16.83
CA LYS A 475 -23.02 -3.81 18.16
C LYS A 475 -21.89 -2.87 18.50
N ASP A 476 -20.64 -3.27 18.22
CA ASP A 476 -19.46 -2.45 18.53
C ASP A 476 -19.45 -1.14 17.70
N LEU A 477 -19.93 -1.20 16.45
CA LEU A 477 -20.10 -0.01 15.62
C LEU A 477 -21.23 0.87 16.15
N ILE A 478 -22.37 0.30 16.51
CA ILE A 478 -23.51 1.01 17.10
C ILE A 478 -23.08 1.76 18.38
N ASP A 479 -22.30 1.12 19.26
CA ASP A 479 -21.80 1.73 20.49
C ASP A 479 -20.84 2.89 20.20
N LEU A 480 -19.99 2.76 19.19
CA LEU A 480 -19.13 3.85 18.71
C LEU A 480 -19.96 5.04 18.21
N LEU A 481 -20.97 4.78 17.38
CA LEU A 481 -21.84 5.82 16.81
C LEU A 481 -22.68 6.52 17.87
N LYS A 482 -23.20 5.80 18.85
CA LYS A 482 -23.90 6.41 20.01
C LYS A 482 -23.00 7.38 20.78
N LYS A 483 -21.73 7.03 20.97
CA LYS A 483 -20.74 7.93 21.62
C LYS A 483 -20.46 9.16 20.75
N ALA A 484 -20.31 8.98 19.43
CA ALA A 484 -20.10 10.07 18.49
C ALA A 484 -21.27 11.06 18.44
N LEU A 485 -22.49 10.57 18.64
CA LEU A 485 -23.71 11.40 18.66
C LEU A 485 -23.92 12.15 20.00
N ALA A 486 -23.33 11.65 21.09
CA ALA A 486 -23.44 12.23 22.41
C ALA A 486 -22.42 13.36 22.68
N GLY A 487 -21.30 13.39 21.93
CA GLY A 487 -20.28 14.43 21.99
C GLY A 487 -20.51 15.52 21.00
#